data_3120011102c6963d395aa646034a93e9
#
_entry.id   3120011102c6963d395aa646034a93e9
#
_cell.length_a   1.000
_cell.length_b   1.000
_cell.length_c   1.000
_cell.angle_alpha   90.00
_cell.angle_beta   90.00
_cell.angle_gamma   90.00
#
_symmetry.space_group_name_H-M   'P 1'
#
loop_
_entity.id
_entity.type
_entity.pdbx_description
1 polymer ?
#
loop_
_entity_poly.entity_id
_entity_poly.type
_entity_poly.pdbx_seq_one_letter_code
_entity_poly.pdbx_strand_id
1 'polypeptide(L)'
;MTRKAAGDTIPAQRGGGLPYLRFYHSRALRARTLKVLEALETAEDAAVHREALAAVVLELTETGLAYYFVKPVQAAKVSFLAEQTTKVGISGILRLMGPVARRVIGGMDRDQLLTVSRHIRDLME
;
A
#
# COMPACT_ATOMS: atom_id res chain seq x y z
N MET A 1 22.67 2.82 14.61
CA MET A 1 22.13 2.80 14.84
C MET A 1 21.68 3.02 15.31
N THR A 2 21.72 2.90 15.32
CA THR A 2 21.04 2.87 15.90
C THR A 2 20.34 3.17 16.17
N ARG A 3 20.04 3.05 16.30
CA ARG A 3 19.13 3.14 16.54
C ARG A 3 18.68 3.15 17.20
N LYS A 4 18.60 2.85 17.66
CA LYS A 4 17.96 2.65 18.29
C LYS A 4 17.43 3.00 18.76
N ALA A 5 17.77 2.75 18.63
CA ALA A 5 17.11 2.94 19.52
C ALA A 5 16.22 3.51 19.79
N ALA A 6 16.34 4.23 19.67
CA ALA A 6 15.20 4.89 20.02
C ALA A 6 14.06 4.50 19.22
N GLY A 7 14.30 4.28 18.08
CA GLY A 7 13.21 3.80 17.31
C GLY A 7 12.52 2.65 17.97
N ASP A 8 13.24 2.05 18.84
CA ASP A 8 12.70 0.93 19.51
C ASP A 8 11.67 1.24 20.50
N THR A 9 11.50 2.50 20.80
CA THR A 9 10.57 2.85 21.83
C THR A 9 9.21 3.18 21.34
N ILE A 10 8.92 2.91 20.12
CA ILE A 10 7.60 3.19 19.61
C ILE A 10 6.62 2.24 20.26
N PRO A 11 5.67 2.76 21.02
CA PRO A 11 4.72 1.92 21.72
C PRO A 11 3.63 1.43 20.80
N ALA A 12 2.90 0.46 21.25
CA ALA A 12 1.76 -0.07 20.54
C ALA A 12 2.08 -0.40 19.11
N GLN A 13 3.26 -0.91 18.92
CA GLN A 13 3.65 -1.17 17.62
C GLN A 13 2.94 -2.27 16.98
N ARG A 14 2.70 -2.13 15.73
CA ARG A 14 2.31 -3.22 14.91
C ARG A 14 3.51 -4.09 14.67
N GLY A 15 3.31 -5.38 14.53
CA GLY A 15 4.42 -6.29 14.34
C GLY A 15 5.22 -6.56 15.59
N GLY A 16 4.68 -6.17 16.77
CA GLY A 16 5.37 -6.48 18.02
C GLY A 16 6.70 -5.81 18.19
N GLY A 17 6.85 -4.60 17.67
CA GLY A 17 8.10 -3.87 17.81
C GLY A 17 9.14 -4.20 16.76
N LEU A 18 8.77 -4.95 15.74
CA LEU A 18 9.69 -5.27 14.66
C LEU A 18 10.03 -4.02 13.86
N PRO A 19 11.23 -3.98 13.25
CA PRO A 19 11.58 -2.86 12.41
C PRO A 19 10.59 -2.71 11.26
N TYR A 20 10.40 -1.48 10.83
CA TYR A 20 9.46 -1.23 9.74
C TYR A 20 9.91 -0.03 8.93
N LEU A 21 9.38 0.04 7.71
CA LEU A 21 9.51 1.21 6.86
C LEU A 21 8.13 1.83 6.72
N ARG A 22 8.10 3.13 6.52
CA ARG A 22 6.83 3.82 6.31
C ARG A 22 6.95 4.75 5.12
N PHE A 23 5.83 5.05 4.51
CA PHE A 23 5.76 6.07 3.48
C PHE A 23 4.52 6.91 3.71
N TYR A 24 4.54 8.12 3.13
CA TYR A 24 3.42 9.02 3.25
C TYR A 24 2.59 8.95 1.98
N HIS A 25 1.29 9.11 2.13
CA HIS A 25 0.38 9.11 1.00
C HIS A 25 -0.60 10.26 1.19
N SER A 26 -1.37 10.56 0.14
CA SER A 26 -2.26 11.71 0.19
C SER A 26 -3.47 11.43 1.09
N ARG A 27 -4.05 12.52 1.61
CA ARG A 27 -5.27 12.39 2.38
C ARG A 27 -6.41 11.84 1.53
N ALA A 28 -6.41 12.19 0.24
CA ALA A 28 -7.44 11.69 -0.67
C ALA A 28 -7.33 10.16 -0.83
N LEU A 29 -6.11 9.65 -0.98
CA LEU A 29 -5.92 8.20 -1.09
C LEU A 29 -6.32 7.51 0.21
N ARG A 30 -5.96 8.10 1.35
CA ARG A 30 -6.35 7.55 2.64
C ARG A 30 -7.87 7.48 2.76
N ALA A 31 -8.55 8.56 2.40
CA ALA A 31 -10.01 8.60 2.49
C ALA A 31 -10.66 7.56 1.59
N ARG A 32 -10.17 7.43 0.35
CA ARG A 32 -10.71 6.43 -0.56
C ARG A 32 -10.47 5.02 -0.04
N THR A 33 -9.28 4.77 0.50
CA THR A 33 -8.95 3.45 1.02
C THR A 33 -9.87 3.10 2.19
N LEU A 34 -10.00 4.00 3.16
CA LEU A 34 -10.85 3.74 4.32
C LEU A 34 -12.31 3.55 3.91
N LYS A 35 -12.77 4.29 2.91
CA LYS A 35 -14.12 4.14 2.43
C LYS A 35 -14.36 2.75 1.81
N VAL A 36 -13.39 2.26 1.04
CA VAL A 36 -13.48 0.93 0.46
C VAL A 36 -13.47 -0.14 1.56
N LEU A 37 -12.58 0.02 2.55
CA LEU A 37 -12.51 -0.94 3.64
C LEU A 37 -13.82 -0.98 4.42
N GLU A 38 -14.40 0.18 4.71
CA GLU A 38 -15.65 0.24 5.44
C GLU A 38 -16.79 -0.38 4.66
N ALA A 39 -16.87 -0.10 3.36
CA ALA A 39 -17.90 -0.68 2.52
C ALA A 39 -17.80 -2.20 2.50
N LEU A 40 -16.58 -2.71 2.41
CA LEU A 40 -16.35 -4.14 2.39
C LEU A 40 -16.70 -4.79 3.73
N GLU A 41 -16.33 -4.12 4.82
CA GLU A 41 -16.55 -4.67 6.17
C GLU A 41 -18.02 -4.72 6.56
N THR A 42 -18.83 -3.81 6.02
CA THR A 42 -20.24 -3.72 6.37
C THR A 42 -21.16 -4.36 5.34
N ALA A 43 -20.64 -4.82 4.21
CA ALA A 43 -21.47 -5.38 3.16
C ALA A 43 -21.95 -6.78 3.52
N GLU A 44 -23.18 -7.11 3.08
CA GLU A 44 -23.67 -8.47 3.22
C GLU A 44 -22.85 -9.41 2.33
N ASP A 45 -22.52 -8.96 1.13
CA ASP A 45 -21.70 -9.73 0.21
C ASP A 45 -20.41 -8.97 -0.05
N ALA A 46 -19.35 -9.33 0.67
CA ALA A 46 -18.07 -8.67 0.54
C ALA A 46 -17.48 -8.82 -0.86
N ALA A 47 -17.90 -9.86 -1.58
CA ALA A 47 -17.35 -10.14 -2.91
C ALA A 47 -17.58 -9.01 -3.90
N VAL A 48 -18.67 -8.23 -3.73
CA VAL A 48 -18.94 -7.13 -4.67
C VAL A 48 -17.93 -6.01 -4.56
N HIS A 49 -17.10 -6.01 -3.51
CA HIS A 49 -16.08 -4.98 -3.31
C HIS A 49 -14.68 -5.45 -3.65
N ARG A 50 -14.53 -6.63 -4.26
CA ARG A 50 -13.21 -7.16 -4.58
C ARG A 50 -12.44 -6.27 -5.53
N GLU A 51 -13.08 -5.75 -6.57
CA GLU A 51 -12.38 -4.91 -7.54
C GLU A 51 -11.95 -3.59 -6.90
N ALA A 52 -12.80 -3.00 -6.06
CA ALA A 52 -12.44 -1.77 -5.38
C ALA A 52 -11.26 -2.00 -4.42
N LEU A 53 -11.23 -3.14 -3.74
CA LEU A 53 -10.12 -3.47 -2.86
C LEU A 53 -8.84 -3.64 -3.67
N ALA A 54 -8.89 -4.36 -4.78
CA ALA A 54 -7.72 -4.54 -5.64
C ALA A 54 -7.20 -3.19 -6.12
N ALA A 55 -8.09 -2.29 -6.49
CA ALA A 55 -7.71 -0.97 -6.99
C ALA A 55 -6.96 -0.17 -5.92
N VAL A 56 -7.45 -0.14 -4.67
CA VAL A 56 -6.74 0.61 -3.64
C VAL A 56 -5.44 -0.06 -3.23
N VAL A 57 -5.37 -1.40 -3.24
CA VAL A 57 -4.12 -2.10 -2.96
C VAL A 57 -3.06 -1.72 -4.00
N LEU A 58 -3.44 -1.70 -5.28
CA LEU A 58 -2.51 -1.32 -6.35
C LEU A 58 -2.11 0.13 -6.24
N GLU A 59 -3.04 1.01 -5.89
CA GLU A 59 -2.71 2.43 -5.74
C GLU A 59 -1.79 2.68 -4.55
N LEU A 60 -2.01 1.98 -3.45
CA LEU A 60 -1.09 2.05 -2.30
C LEU A 60 0.28 1.52 -2.66
N THR A 61 0.34 0.45 -3.44
CA THR A 61 1.60 -0.12 -3.90
C THR A 61 2.34 0.88 -4.77
N GLU A 62 1.64 1.52 -5.70
CA GLU A 62 2.25 2.53 -6.56
C GLU A 62 2.81 3.68 -5.74
N THR A 63 2.04 4.16 -4.77
CA THR A 63 2.47 5.26 -3.92
C THR A 63 3.71 4.89 -3.13
N GLY A 64 3.75 3.67 -2.58
CA GLY A 64 4.91 3.21 -1.84
C GLY A 64 6.15 3.09 -2.71
N LEU A 65 5.99 2.53 -3.90
CA LEU A 65 7.11 2.41 -4.83
C LEU A 65 7.63 3.80 -5.24
N ALA A 66 6.73 4.73 -5.49
CA ALA A 66 7.14 6.08 -5.83
C ALA A 66 7.88 6.74 -4.68
N TYR A 67 7.43 6.53 -3.45
CA TYR A 67 8.08 7.09 -2.28
C TYR A 67 9.50 6.56 -2.11
N TYR A 68 9.70 5.27 -2.30
CA TYR A 68 11.00 4.67 -2.04
C TYR A 68 11.95 4.72 -3.24
N PHE A 69 11.45 4.91 -4.44
CA PHE A 69 12.30 4.91 -5.64
C PHE A 69 12.32 6.24 -6.36
N VAL A 70 11.18 6.90 -6.54
CA VAL A 70 11.15 8.15 -7.31
C VAL A 70 11.63 9.33 -6.47
N LYS A 71 11.18 9.42 -5.22
CA LYS A 71 11.55 10.56 -4.38
C LYS A 71 13.05 10.65 -4.11
N PRO A 72 13.75 9.54 -3.80
CA PRO A 72 15.21 9.64 -3.66
C PRO A 72 15.91 10.07 -4.94
N VAL A 73 15.43 9.62 -6.10
CA VAL A 73 16.00 10.02 -7.39
C VAL A 73 15.82 11.53 -7.59
N GLN A 74 14.63 12.05 -7.24
CA GLN A 74 14.39 13.49 -7.35
C GLN A 74 15.25 14.28 -6.35
N ALA A 75 15.37 13.77 -5.13
CA ALA A 75 16.16 14.44 -4.09
C ALA A 75 17.64 14.47 -4.47
N ALA A 76 18.13 13.43 -5.13
CA ALA A 76 19.51 13.37 -5.56
C ALA A 76 19.78 14.25 -6.78
N LYS A 77 18.73 14.82 -7.38
CA LYS A 77 18.83 15.71 -8.53
C LYS A 77 19.56 15.05 -9.68
N VAL A 78 19.24 13.79 -9.93
CA VAL A 78 19.80 13.09 -11.08
C VAL A 78 19.14 13.60 -12.35
N SER A 79 19.59 13.11 -13.51
CA SER A 79 19.08 13.58 -14.78
C SER A 79 17.59 13.29 -14.92
N PHE A 80 16.93 14.14 -15.74
CA PHE A 80 15.52 13.94 -16.06
C PHE A 80 15.29 12.55 -16.65
N LEU A 81 16.22 12.08 -17.48
CA LEU A 81 16.11 10.77 -18.10
C LEU A 81 16.09 9.65 -17.07
N ALA A 82 16.96 9.74 -16.04
CA ALA A 82 17.00 8.74 -14.99
C ALA A 82 15.69 8.73 -14.20
N GLU A 83 15.13 9.90 -13.93
CA GLU A 83 13.85 9.99 -13.24
C GLU A 83 12.73 9.37 -14.05
N GLN A 84 12.68 9.65 -15.36
CA GLN A 84 11.65 9.11 -16.23
C GLN A 84 11.80 7.59 -16.36
N THR A 85 13.02 7.10 -16.44
CA THR A 85 13.28 5.67 -16.51
C THR A 85 12.76 4.96 -15.26
N THR A 86 12.96 5.57 -14.08
CA THR A 86 12.44 5.01 -12.84
C THR A 86 10.92 4.94 -12.86
N LYS A 87 10.27 6.01 -13.30
CA LYS A 87 8.79 6.03 -13.35
C LYS A 87 8.25 5.01 -14.34
N VAL A 88 8.90 4.85 -15.47
CA VAL A 88 8.50 3.85 -16.47
C VAL A 88 8.65 2.44 -15.90
N GLY A 89 9.72 2.19 -15.16
CA GLY A 89 9.94 0.90 -14.53
C GLY A 89 8.83 0.57 -13.55
N ILE A 90 8.44 1.54 -12.71
CA ILE A 90 7.36 1.33 -11.76
C ILE A 90 6.04 1.06 -12.49
N SER A 91 5.74 1.82 -13.54
CA SER A 91 4.54 1.58 -14.33
C SER A 91 4.52 0.18 -14.92
N GLY A 92 5.67 -0.31 -15.38
CA GLY A 92 5.77 -1.66 -15.91
C GLY A 92 5.49 -2.72 -14.86
N ILE A 93 6.05 -2.51 -13.65
CA ILE A 93 5.80 -3.44 -12.54
C ILE A 93 4.30 -3.49 -12.23
N LEU A 94 3.66 -2.34 -12.13
CA LEU A 94 2.25 -2.29 -11.80
C LEU A 94 1.38 -2.91 -12.89
N ARG A 95 1.79 -2.76 -14.14
CA ARG A 95 1.06 -3.36 -15.25
C ARG A 95 1.10 -4.88 -15.16
N LEU A 96 2.23 -5.44 -14.73
CA LEU A 96 2.34 -6.89 -14.55
C LEU A 96 1.63 -7.36 -13.30
N MET A 97 1.67 -6.57 -12.24
CA MET A 97 1.08 -6.96 -10.95
C MET A 97 -0.44 -6.81 -10.91
N GLY A 98 -0.98 -5.90 -11.70
CA GLY A 98 -2.40 -5.64 -11.67
C GLY A 98 -3.27 -6.88 -11.86
N PRO A 99 -3.07 -7.65 -12.94
CA PRO A 99 -3.85 -8.87 -13.13
C PRO A 99 -3.62 -9.90 -12.03
N VAL A 100 -2.40 -9.99 -11.51
CA VAL A 100 -2.09 -10.92 -10.42
C VAL A 100 -2.86 -10.53 -9.16
N ALA A 101 -2.82 -9.25 -8.79
CA ALA A 101 -3.53 -8.77 -7.61
C ALA A 101 -5.03 -9.01 -7.74
N ARG A 102 -5.59 -8.73 -8.92
CA ARG A 102 -7.01 -8.92 -9.15
C ARG A 102 -7.38 -10.40 -9.08
N ARG A 103 -6.53 -11.27 -9.59
CA ARG A 103 -6.78 -12.70 -9.52
C ARG A 103 -6.75 -13.20 -8.09
N VAL A 104 -5.75 -12.78 -7.32
CA VAL A 104 -5.60 -13.23 -5.94
C VAL A 104 -6.79 -12.73 -5.11
N ILE A 105 -7.10 -11.46 -5.20
CA ILE A 105 -8.22 -10.89 -4.43
C ILE A 105 -9.55 -11.43 -4.94
N GLY A 106 -9.67 -11.65 -6.24
CA GLY A 106 -10.87 -12.19 -6.83
C GLY A 106 -11.19 -13.61 -6.38
N GLY A 107 -10.19 -14.33 -5.88
CA GLY A 107 -10.40 -15.69 -5.37
C GLY A 107 -10.61 -15.77 -3.87
N MET A 108 -10.61 -14.64 -3.18
CA MET A 108 -10.74 -14.64 -1.72
C MET A 108 -12.19 -14.77 -1.29
N ASP A 109 -12.41 -15.52 -0.21
CA ASP A 109 -13.72 -15.59 0.42
C ASP A 109 -13.91 -14.41 1.39
N ARG A 110 -15.07 -14.35 2.03
CA ARG A 110 -15.41 -13.25 2.92
C ARG A 110 -14.38 -13.08 4.05
N ASP A 111 -14.02 -14.20 4.69
CA ASP A 111 -13.10 -14.12 5.83
C ASP A 111 -11.73 -13.64 5.40
N GLN A 112 -11.27 -14.08 4.23
CA GLN A 112 -9.99 -13.63 3.69
C GLN A 112 -10.03 -12.14 3.35
N LEU A 113 -11.12 -11.68 2.74
CA LEU A 113 -11.28 -10.28 2.40
C LEU A 113 -11.30 -9.41 3.66
N LEU A 114 -12.00 -9.86 4.71
CA LEU A 114 -12.04 -9.12 5.96
C LEU A 114 -10.68 -9.09 6.65
N THR A 115 -9.92 -10.16 6.55
CA THR A 115 -8.57 -10.20 7.10
C THR A 115 -7.67 -9.21 6.40
N VAL A 116 -7.72 -9.15 5.06
CA VAL A 116 -6.94 -8.18 4.30
C VAL A 116 -7.34 -6.75 4.67
N SER A 117 -8.65 -6.50 4.75
CA SER A 117 -9.14 -5.18 5.10
C SER A 117 -8.63 -4.73 6.46
N ARG A 118 -8.69 -5.62 7.45
CA ARG A 118 -8.23 -5.32 8.79
C ARG A 118 -6.74 -5.03 8.82
N HIS A 119 -5.97 -5.81 8.07
CA HIS A 119 -4.53 -5.62 7.99
C HIS A 119 -4.19 -4.25 7.38
N ILE A 120 -4.86 -3.88 6.30
CA ILE A 120 -4.63 -2.59 5.66
C ILE A 120 -5.00 -1.46 6.62
N ARG A 121 -6.14 -1.59 7.30
CA ARG A 121 -6.59 -0.58 8.24
C ARG A 121 -5.57 -0.37 9.35
N ASP A 122 -5.02 -1.46 9.88
CA ASP A 122 -4.00 -1.38 10.92
C ASP A 122 -2.75 -0.66 10.43
N LEU A 123 -2.37 -0.88 9.18
CA LEU A 123 -1.20 -0.23 8.63
C LEU A 123 -1.40 1.27 8.42
N MET A 124 -2.64 1.72 8.33
CA MET A 124 -2.93 3.12 8.06
C MET A 124 -3.05 3.97 9.32
N GLU A 125 -2.95 3.39 10.47
CA GLU A 125 -2.99 4.14 11.73
C GLU A 125 -1.59 4.60 12.21
#